data_ff71f7cd9f7bbe4661d7a7a386196972
#
_entry.id   ff71f7cd9f7bbe4661d7a7a386196972
#
_cell.length_a   1.000
_cell.length_b   1.000
_cell.length_c   1.000
_cell.angle_alpha   90.00
_cell.angle_beta   90.00
_cell.angle_gamma   90.00
#
_symmetry.space_group_name_H-M   'P 1'
#
loop_
_entity.id
_entity.type
_entity.pdbx_description
1 polymer ?
#
loop_
_entity_poly.entity_id
_entity_poly.type
_entity_poly.pdbx_seq_one_letter_code
_entity_poly.pdbx_strand_id
1 'polypeptide(L)'
;MHKAILLLKKIPKGKVATYKELARVCNTSPRAIGKIMASNEHPKEYPCYKVVASNGELTGYSAPGGLKTKEKLLREDGIKFEQRKIPSRYFFEFSS
;
A
#
# COMPACT_ATOMS: atom_id res chain seq x y z
N MET A 1 7.20 11.72 -11.75
CA MET A 1 6.43 10.83 -10.87
C MET A 1 7.00 10.88 -9.46
N HIS A 2 6.15 10.88 -8.44
CA HIS A 2 6.60 11.00 -7.07
C HIS A 2 7.40 9.77 -6.62
N LYS A 3 8.43 9.97 -5.81
CA LYS A 3 9.27 8.91 -5.27
C LYS A 3 8.46 7.80 -4.60
N ALA A 4 7.40 8.16 -3.86
CA ALA A 4 6.56 7.18 -3.17
C ALA A 4 5.90 6.20 -4.16
N ILE A 5 5.49 6.66 -5.33
CA ILE A 5 4.91 5.80 -6.36
C ILE A 5 5.97 4.83 -6.90
N LEU A 6 7.17 5.32 -7.15
CA LEU A 6 8.27 4.49 -7.64
C LEU A 6 8.66 3.39 -6.66
N LEU A 7 8.58 3.68 -5.36
CA LEU A 7 8.91 2.71 -4.30
C LEU A 7 7.94 1.53 -4.28
N LEU A 8 6.73 1.68 -4.81
CA LEU A 8 5.75 0.58 -4.81
C LEU A 8 6.29 -0.66 -5.52
N LYS A 9 7.11 -0.48 -6.55
CA LYS A 9 7.70 -1.61 -7.28
C LYS A 9 8.71 -2.40 -6.46
N LYS A 10 9.21 -1.83 -5.37
CA LYS A 10 10.17 -2.51 -4.49
C LYS A 10 9.50 -3.40 -3.46
N ILE A 11 8.18 -3.29 -3.29
CA ILE A 11 7.45 -4.14 -2.34
C ILE A 11 7.35 -5.54 -2.95
N PRO A 12 7.92 -6.57 -2.29
CA PRO A 12 7.89 -7.93 -2.86
C PRO A 12 6.47 -8.51 -2.86
N LYS A 13 6.26 -9.51 -3.72
CA LYS A 13 5.01 -10.27 -3.72
C LYS A 13 4.77 -10.84 -2.33
N GLY A 14 3.52 -10.77 -1.86
CA GLY A 14 3.16 -11.29 -0.55
C GLY A 14 3.49 -10.36 0.60
N LYS A 15 3.88 -9.13 0.31
CA LYS A 15 4.15 -8.12 1.33
C LYS A 15 3.39 -6.84 1.02
N VAL A 16 3.21 -6.01 2.04
CA VAL A 16 2.57 -4.69 1.92
C VAL A 16 3.44 -3.66 2.64
N ALA A 17 3.22 -2.39 2.32
CA ALA A 17 3.86 -1.30 3.04
C ALA A 17 2.77 -0.45 3.70
N THR A 18 3.10 0.20 4.81
CA THR A 18 2.18 1.11 5.46
C THR A 18 2.40 2.53 4.96
N TYR A 19 1.35 3.35 5.07
CA TYR A 19 1.49 4.78 4.78
C TYR A 19 2.58 5.39 5.65
N LYS A 20 2.68 4.94 6.91
CA LYS A 20 3.69 5.43 7.84
C LYS A 20 5.11 5.10 7.35
N GLU A 21 5.31 3.88 6.84
CA GLU A 21 6.62 3.47 6.34
C GLU A 21 7.04 4.27 5.12
N LEU A 22 6.13 4.46 4.17
CA LEU A 22 6.40 5.29 3.00
C LEU A 22 6.68 6.75 3.39
N ALA A 23 5.94 7.26 4.37
CA ALA A 23 6.16 8.61 4.88
C ALA A 23 7.57 8.75 5.48
N ARG A 24 8.02 7.72 6.20
CA ARG A 24 9.35 7.71 6.79
C ARG A 24 10.44 7.86 5.72
N VAL A 25 10.39 7.02 4.70
CA VAL A 25 11.45 7.03 3.66
C VAL A 25 11.34 8.20 2.71
N CYS A 26 10.16 8.80 2.58
CA CYS A 26 9.95 9.99 1.75
C CYS A 26 10.05 11.30 2.53
N ASN A 27 10.30 11.21 3.83
CA ASN A 27 10.41 12.37 4.72
C ASN A 27 9.17 13.27 4.65
N THR A 28 8.01 12.66 4.83
CA THR A 28 6.72 13.35 4.76
C THR A 28 5.74 12.72 5.74
N SER A 29 4.45 13.03 5.63
CA SER A 29 3.41 12.51 6.51
C SER A 29 2.63 11.37 5.85
N PRO A 30 2.03 10.45 6.64
CA PRO A 30 1.14 9.42 6.09
C PRO A 30 -0.01 10.02 5.28
N ARG A 31 -0.54 11.17 5.70
CA ARG A 31 -1.61 11.85 5.00
C ARG A 31 -1.18 12.31 3.61
N ALA A 32 0.05 12.82 3.49
CA ALA A 32 0.60 13.23 2.20
C ALA A 32 0.78 12.01 1.29
N ILE A 33 1.22 10.87 1.85
CA ILE A 33 1.33 9.62 1.09
C ILE A 33 -0.04 9.19 0.55
N GLY A 34 -1.09 9.31 1.37
CA GLY A 34 -2.45 8.99 0.93
C GLY A 34 -2.86 9.79 -0.29
N LYS A 35 -2.57 11.09 -0.32
CA LYS A 35 -2.87 11.94 -1.47
C LYS A 35 -2.06 11.55 -2.70
N ILE A 36 -0.79 11.19 -2.50
CA ILE A 36 0.09 10.75 -3.58
C ILE A 36 -0.43 9.45 -4.19
N MET A 37 -0.84 8.50 -3.35
CA MET A 37 -1.39 7.23 -3.83
C MET A 37 -2.68 7.45 -4.63
N ALA A 38 -3.53 8.37 -4.18
CA ALA A 38 -4.77 8.69 -4.89
C ALA A 38 -4.51 9.30 -6.27
N SER A 39 -3.35 9.92 -6.47
CA SER A 39 -2.97 10.50 -7.76
C SER A 39 -2.32 9.51 -8.72
N ASN A 40 -2.14 8.26 -8.31
CA ASN A 40 -1.51 7.24 -9.14
C ASN A 40 -2.37 6.92 -10.35
N GLU A 41 -1.88 7.23 -11.54
CA GLU A 41 -2.60 7.01 -12.79
C GLU A 41 -2.35 5.63 -13.40
N HIS A 42 -1.40 4.88 -12.86
CA HIS A 42 -0.99 3.58 -13.40
C HIS A 42 -0.97 2.51 -12.32
N PRO A 43 -2.15 2.18 -11.72
CA PRO A 43 -2.18 1.24 -10.60
C PRO A 43 -1.74 -0.19 -10.95
N LYS A 44 -1.79 -0.58 -12.23
CA LYS A 44 -1.31 -1.89 -12.65
C LYS A 44 0.20 -1.96 -12.68
N GLU A 45 0.85 -0.87 -13.07
CA GLU A 45 2.31 -0.79 -13.13
C GLU A 45 2.90 -0.47 -11.75
N TYR A 46 2.24 0.42 -11.00
CA TYR A 46 2.67 0.84 -9.67
C TYR A 46 1.60 0.44 -8.67
N PRO A 47 1.79 -0.68 -7.94
CA PRO A 47 0.72 -1.33 -7.18
C PRO A 47 0.36 -0.61 -5.87
N CYS A 48 -0.36 0.49 -5.98
CA CYS A 48 -0.76 1.27 -4.80
C CYS A 48 -1.74 0.50 -3.89
N TYR A 49 -2.34 -0.59 -4.36
CA TYR A 49 -3.17 -1.45 -3.50
C TYR A 49 -2.37 -2.06 -2.36
N LYS A 50 -1.04 -2.07 -2.45
CA LYS A 50 -0.17 -2.63 -1.42
C LYS A 50 0.11 -1.67 -0.26
N VAL A 51 -0.46 -0.46 -0.29
CA VAL A 51 -0.27 0.50 0.80
C VAL A 51 -1.47 0.44 1.72
N VAL A 52 -1.20 0.16 3.00
CA VAL A 52 -2.25 -0.05 4.01
C VAL A 52 -1.99 0.80 5.26
N ALA A 53 -3.00 0.92 6.12
CA ALA A 53 -2.84 1.65 7.37
C ALA A 53 -1.87 0.92 8.30
N SER A 54 -1.26 1.65 9.23
CA SER A 54 -0.26 1.09 10.14
C SER A 54 -0.81 -0.01 11.05
N ASN A 55 -2.13 -0.05 11.25
CA ASN A 55 -2.79 -1.12 12.00
C ASN A 55 -3.25 -2.29 11.12
N GLY A 56 -2.92 -2.26 9.83
CA GLY A 56 -3.28 -3.31 8.88
C GLY A 56 -4.65 -3.16 8.24
N GLU A 57 -5.39 -2.10 8.55
CA GLU A 57 -6.70 -1.86 7.92
C GLU A 57 -6.54 -1.33 6.50
N LEU A 58 -7.49 -1.71 5.64
CA LEU A 58 -7.55 -1.19 4.29
C LEU A 58 -8.20 0.19 4.30
N THR A 59 -7.54 1.15 3.67
CA THR A 59 -8.06 2.51 3.55
C THR A 59 -7.83 3.03 2.13
N GLY A 60 -8.74 3.88 1.69
CA GLY A 60 -8.58 4.69 0.49
C GLY A 60 -8.00 4.03 -0.76
N TYR A 61 -8.88 3.56 -1.67
CA TYR A 61 -8.43 3.09 -2.97
C TYR A 61 -9.33 3.71 -4.03
N SER A 62 -8.74 4.50 -4.93
CA SER A 62 -9.48 5.28 -5.90
C SER A 62 -9.77 4.55 -7.20
N ALA A 63 -9.24 3.35 -7.40
CA ALA A 63 -9.52 2.55 -8.60
C ALA A 63 -10.94 1.99 -8.56
N PRO A 64 -11.52 1.59 -9.73
CA PRO A 64 -12.86 1.00 -9.76
C PRO A 64 -13.02 -0.18 -8.81
N GLY A 65 -14.12 -0.23 -8.09
CA GLY A 65 -14.40 -1.25 -7.10
C GLY A 65 -13.97 -0.90 -5.69
N GLY A 66 -13.18 0.17 -5.52
CA GLY A 66 -12.79 0.67 -4.21
C GLY A 66 -12.11 -0.37 -3.33
N LEU A 67 -12.47 -0.42 -2.05
CA LEU A 67 -11.82 -1.31 -1.08
C LEU A 67 -12.00 -2.79 -1.38
N LYS A 68 -13.10 -3.18 -2.01
CA LYS A 68 -13.31 -4.58 -2.40
C LYS A 68 -12.26 -5.03 -3.41
N THR A 69 -11.95 -4.18 -4.38
CA THR A 69 -10.90 -4.46 -5.36
C THR A 69 -9.54 -4.54 -4.69
N LYS A 70 -9.26 -3.62 -3.77
CA LYS A 70 -8.01 -3.61 -3.02
C LYS A 70 -7.83 -4.92 -2.25
N GLU A 71 -8.86 -5.38 -1.53
CA GLU A 71 -8.81 -6.63 -0.79
C GLU A 71 -8.58 -7.81 -1.72
N LYS A 72 -9.31 -7.86 -2.85
CA LYS A 72 -9.16 -8.94 -3.83
C LYS A 72 -7.72 -9.03 -4.34
N LEU A 73 -7.14 -7.90 -4.72
CA LEU A 73 -5.78 -7.86 -5.24
C LEU A 73 -4.76 -8.32 -4.19
N LEU A 74 -4.97 -7.93 -2.94
CA LEU A 74 -4.09 -8.36 -1.86
C LEU A 74 -4.19 -9.85 -1.59
N ARG A 75 -5.41 -10.41 -1.63
CA ARG A 75 -5.60 -11.85 -1.47
C ARG A 75 -4.95 -12.62 -2.61
N GLU A 76 -5.05 -12.12 -3.84
CA GLU A 76 -4.38 -12.73 -5.00
C GLU A 76 -2.86 -12.67 -4.88
N ASP A 77 -2.35 -11.68 -4.15
CA ASP A 77 -0.91 -11.53 -3.89
C ASP A 77 -0.43 -12.46 -2.76
N GLY A 78 -1.33 -13.23 -2.16
CA GLY A 78 -0.99 -14.18 -1.11
C GLY A 78 -1.17 -13.69 0.31
N ILE A 79 -1.78 -12.53 0.50
CA ILE A 79 -2.00 -11.97 1.84
C ILE A 79 -3.19 -12.66 2.50
N LYS A 80 -3.01 -13.14 3.72
CA LYS A 80 -4.09 -13.74 4.52
C LYS A 80 -4.53 -12.75 5.58
N PHE A 81 -5.78 -12.30 5.50
CA PHE A 81 -6.34 -11.36 6.46
C PHE A 81 -6.72 -12.08 7.75
N GLU A 82 -6.55 -11.39 8.87
CA GLU A 82 -6.98 -11.84 10.19
C GLU A 82 -7.83 -10.75 10.81
N GLN A 83 -9.09 -11.07 11.16
CA GLN A 83 -10.03 -10.09 11.72
C GLN A 83 -10.16 -8.83 10.84
N ARG A 84 -10.20 -9.04 9.52
CA ARG A 84 -10.31 -7.97 8.51
C ARG A 84 -9.10 -7.03 8.45
N LYS A 85 -7.99 -7.44 9.03
CA LYS A 85 -6.75 -6.67 9.02
C LYS A 85 -5.62 -7.51 8.45
N ILE A 86 -4.59 -6.83 7.97
CA ILE A 86 -3.38 -7.49 7.50
C ILE A 86 -2.42 -7.60 8.68
N PRO A 87 -2.02 -8.83 9.06
CA PRO A 87 -1.05 -8.99 10.14
C PRO A 87 0.30 -8.34 9.83
N SER A 88 0.97 -7.87 10.87
CA SER A 88 2.24 -7.15 10.71
C SER A 88 3.35 -7.98 10.08
N ARG A 89 3.23 -9.31 10.10
CA ARG A 89 4.23 -10.18 9.46
C ARG A 89 4.32 -9.97 7.95
N TYR A 90 3.32 -9.35 7.34
CA TYR A 90 3.33 -9.00 5.91
C TYR A 90 3.91 -7.62 5.63
N PHE A 91 4.23 -6.85 6.66
CA PHE A 91 4.72 -5.49 6.49
C PHE A 91 6.18 -5.50 6.01
N PHE A 92 6.43 -4.76 4.94
CA PHE A 92 7.76 -4.61 4.35
C PHE A 92 8.36 -3.28 4.80
N GLU A 93 9.64 -3.28 5.18
CA GLU A 93 10.36 -2.07 5.51
C GLU A 93 11.37 -1.77 4.41
N PHE A 94 11.36 -0.52 3.93
CA PHE A 94 12.33 -0.10 2.92
C PHE A 94 13.66 0.18 3.57
N SER A 95 14.74 -0.22 2.89
CA SER A 95 16.08 0.16 3.30
C SER A 95 16.27 1.66 3.12
N SER A 96 16.78 2.32 4.11
CA SER A 96 17.04 3.75 4.03
C SER A 96 18.47 4.02 3.55
#